data_aac343a1835d8a47829adb9ff76cff07
#
_entry.id   aac343a1835d8a47829adb9ff76cff07
#
_cell.length_a   1.000
_cell.length_b   1.000
_cell.length_c   1.000
_cell.angle_alpha   90.00
_cell.angle_beta   90.00
_cell.angle_gamma   90.00
#
_symmetry.space_group_name_H-M   'P 1'
#
loop_
_entity.id
_entity.type
_entity.pdbx_description
1 polymer ?
#
loop_
_entity_poly.entity_id
_entity_poly.type
_entity_poly.pdbx_seq_one_letter_code
_entity_poly.pdbx_strand_id
1 'polypeptide(L)'
;WAVVPEWCRCLFFYDAASAEPFNADLSRQYMSGDKAAYLAGVHTKKGLDCAACHTTNVISDSETEINKQCAICHGSLEQMGTKTSSQTPNPHKSHIGQMQCTACHSGHVPSVAYCTNCHDFPTLNKMKQGVSRLKAKFTDDLSKYEELKPVKIEKTDLLIVGSGAAGFTASMAAREAGVKNLIMIEKMAVPGGNSQLAAGGMNAAGTKFQKQAGIEDNPQLMFDDTMKGGKNVSNPDLVRVLADKSNESIEWLDKHGATLSHVGQGGGSSAARMHGPADGAFVGPYLSKFFRDEAAKSNLDLRLNTKLVKLIKGTNGEITGALVKGKHTGIYQIDAKAVILATGGIGANPELIQKLRPDISPEVKTSNQPGSQGDGIILGENVGAAVVDAKEIQLNPTLLVGSPVIVSETVRGAGAVFVNKEGKRFISELTTRDKTSAAVSKQTGGVAYEIFDQKVRDKVKQTGAAFELGLAKEGRTLEELGKNAGIDPKNLAATIAQYNKYAEAGNDPEFGRPKISAKVDTPNFYAIEVTPAIHYYMGGLKINPQAKVIDKNGKVIEGLFAAGEVTGGVHGKNRLGGNSISETITFGRISGEEAAKRIANN
;
A
#
# COMPACT_ATOMS: atom_id res chain seq x y z
N TRP A 1 30.98 -8.79 -14.26
CA TRP A 1 32.25 -8.18 -13.86
C TRP A 1 32.18 -6.71 -14.25
N ALA A 2 31.71 -5.83 -13.35
CA ALA A 2 31.78 -4.39 -13.56
C ALA A 2 33.17 -3.94 -13.09
N VAL A 3 33.98 -3.51 -14.02
CA VAL A 3 35.26 -2.81 -13.75
C VAL A 3 34.88 -1.49 -13.11
N VAL A 4 35.43 -1.19 -11.94
CA VAL A 4 35.31 0.14 -11.31
C VAL A 4 36.00 1.12 -12.24
N PRO A 5 35.34 2.13 -12.80
CA PRO A 5 35.98 3.08 -13.69
C PRO A 5 37.11 3.84 -12.97
N GLU A 6 38.23 4.08 -13.65
CA GLU A 6 39.41 4.79 -13.08
C GLU A 6 39.08 6.17 -12.50
N TRP A 7 38.06 6.85 -12.99
CA TRP A 7 37.60 8.15 -12.47
C TRP A 7 36.97 8.07 -11.05
N CYS A 8 36.56 6.89 -10.60
CA CYS A 8 36.10 6.69 -9.21
C CYS A 8 37.25 6.78 -8.19
N ARG A 9 38.49 6.68 -8.63
CA ARG A 9 39.70 6.82 -7.76
C ARG A 9 40.06 8.28 -7.45
N CYS A 10 39.61 9.24 -8.22
CA CYS A 10 40.11 10.63 -8.14
C CYS A 10 39.22 11.60 -7.34
N LEU A 11 38.08 11.16 -6.78
CA LEU A 11 37.15 12.07 -6.09
C LEU A 11 37.25 12.06 -4.56
N PHE A 12 38.23 11.37 -3.95
CA PHE A 12 38.37 11.31 -2.49
C PHE A 12 39.50 12.21 -1.96
N PHE A 13 39.56 13.47 -2.37
CA PHE A 13 40.18 14.51 -1.57
C PHE A 13 39.10 15.29 -0.82
N TYR A 14 38.58 14.68 0.25
CA TYR A 14 37.82 15.41 1.24
C TYR A 14 38.74 15.79 2.39
N ASP A 15 38.70 17.04 2.80
CA ASP A 15 39.51 17.64 3.85
C ASP A 15 39.30 16.88 5.17
N ALA A 16 40.27 16.04 5.52
CA ALA A 16 40.20 15.07 6.62
C ALA A 16 40.56 15.69 7.99
N ALA A 17 40.22 16.98 8.22
CA ALA A 17 40.70 17.69 9.40
C ALA A 17 39.86 17.55 10.67
N SER A 18 38.71 16.81 10.68
CA SER A 18 37.85 16.75 11.88
C SER A 18 37.08 15.44 12.14
N ALA A 19 37.26 14.37 11.37
CA ALA A 19 36.63 13.09 11.65
C ALA A 19 37.59 12.09 12.28
N GLU A 20 37.25 11.52 13.45
CA GLU A 20 37.96 10.36 13.96
C GLU A 20 37.96 9.25 12.89
N PRO A 21 39.12 8.61 12.64
CA PRO A 21 39.21 7.58 11.61
C PRO A 21 38.27 6.42 11.95
N PHE A 22 37.50 5.94 10.97
CA PHE A 22 36.76 4.68 11.09
C PHE A 22 37.71 3.58 11.57
N ASN A 23 37.30 2.83 12.60
CA ASN A 23 38.10 1.82 13.25
C ASN A 23 38.61 0.78 12.24
N ALA A 24 39.93 0.77 11.97
CA ALA A 24 40.59 -0.15 11.05
C ALA A 24 40.36 -1.63 11.41
N ASP A 25 40.07 -1.93 12.70
CA ASP A 25 39.80 -3.28 13.17
C ASP A 25 38.41 -3.78 12.70
N LEU A 26 37.42 -2.90 12.59
CA LEU A 26 36.12 -3.23 12.00
C LEU A 26 36.24 -3.57 10.51
N SER A 27 37.07 -2.81 9.77
CA SER A 27 37.30 -3.10 8.35
C SER A 27 37.93 -4.48 8.14
N ARG A 28 38.86 -4.88 8.98
CA ARG A 28 39.51 -6.20 8.92
C ARG A 28 38.56 -7.37 9.15
N GLN A 29 37.51 -7.19 9.96
CA GLN A 29 36.49 -8.23 10.18
C GLN A 29 35.69 -8.61 8.91
N TYR A 30 35.63 -7.72 7.93
CA TYR A 30 34.92 -7.96 6.66
C TYR A 30 35.84 -8.39 5.51
N MET A 31 37.15 -8.58 5.79
CA MET A 31 38.10 -9.03 4.77
C MET A 31 38.22 -10.57 4.69
N SER A 32 37.75 -11.29 5.71
CA SER A 32 37.92 -12.74 5.82
C SER A 32 36.65 -13.42 6.41
N GLY A 33 36.60 -14.76 6.31
CA GLY A 33 35.51 -15.56 6.81
C GLY A 33 34.17 -15.30 6.11
N ASP A 34 33.05 -15.66 6.74
CA ASP A 34 31.68 -15.53 6.18
C ASP A 34 31.30 -14.06 5.91
N LYS A 35 31.86 -13.12 6.69
CA LYS A 35 31.57 -11.68 6.50
C LYS A 35 32.21 -11.12 5.22
N ALA A 36 33.21 -11.74 4.67
CA ALA A 36 33.83 -11.35 3.40
C ALA A 36 32.92 -11.49 2.20
N ALA A 37 31.84 -12.24 2.34
CA ALA A 37 30.77 -12.38 1.33
C ALA A 37 29.70 -11.28 1.42
N TYR A 38 29.62 -10.53 2.52
CA TYR A 38 28.71 -9.40 2.65
C TYR A 38 29.13 -8.22 1.78
N LEU A 39 28.22 -7.30 1.52
CA LEU A 39 28.50 -6.19 0.60
C LEU A 39 29.70 -5.34 1.05
N ALA A 40 29.85 -5.09 2.35
CA ALA A 40 31.04 -4.41 2.90
C ALA A 40 32.33 -5.18 2.55
N GLY A 41 32.35 -6.49 2.74
CA GLY A 41 33.52 -7.33 2.39
C GLY A 41 33.83 -7.35 0.89
N VAL A 42 32.79 -7.37 0.05
CA VAL A 42 32.94 -7.29 -1.42
C VAL A 42 33.57 -5.97 -1.84
N HIS A 43 33.14 -4.85 -1.24
CA HIS A 43 33.69 -3.52 -1.52
C HIS A 43 35.12 -3.36 -0.98
N THR A 44 35.39 -3.84 0.23
CA THR A 44 36.73 -3.79 0.82
C THR A 44 37.78 -4.55 -0.01
N LYS A 45 37.40 -5.73 -0.57
CA LYS A 45 38.25 -6.47 -1.51
C LYS A 45 38.58 -5.70 -2.80
N LYS A 46 37.74 -4.69 -3.13
CA LYS A 46 37.98 -3.79 -4.27
C LYS A 46 38.70 -2.50 -3.90
N GLY A 47 39.22 -2.41 -2.67
CA GLY A 47 39.95 -1.26 -2.18
C GLY A 47 39.14 -0.10 -1.65
N LEU A 48 37.84 -0.30 -1.38
CA LEU A 48 36.97 0.69 -0.75
C LEU A 48 36.99 0.49 0.77
N ASP A 49 37.06 1.58 1.52
CA ASP A 49 36.99 1.59 2.98
C ASP A 49 35.58 1.93 3.49
N CYS A 50 35.41 2.06 4.80
CA CYS A 50 34.13 2.36 5.43
C CYS A 50 33.61 3.75 5.04
N ALA A 51 34.49 4.73 4.76
CA ALA A 51 34.12 6.09 4.40
C ALA A 51 33.43 6.15 3.00
N ALA A 52 33.66 5.15 2.15
CA ALA A 52 32.96 5.06 0.86
C ALA A 52 31.43 4.93 1.00
N CYS A 53 30.94 4.42 2.13
CA CYS A 53 29.52 4.25 2.42
C CYS A 53 29.02 5.16 3.54
N HIS A 54 29.88 5.48 4.52
CA HIS A 54 29.55 6.23 5.73
C HIS A 54 30.22 7.61 5.72
N THR A 55 29.43 8.67 5.65
CA THR A 55 29.92 10.05 5.69
C THR A 55 30.11 10.56 7.12
N THR A 56 29.52 9.89 8.10
CA THR A 56 29.62 10.21 9.53
C THR A 56 29.71 8.94 10.37
N ASN A 57 30.26 9.05 11.57
CA ASN A 57 30.26 7.97 12.57
C ASN A 57 28.96 7.90 13.39
N VAL A 58 27.97 8.75 13.08
CA VAL A 58 26.70 8.79 13.80
C VAL A 58 25.80 7.67 13.32
N ILE A 59 25.34 6.83 14.24
CA ILE A 59 24.32 5.81 13.96
C ILE A 59 22.99 6.51 13.71
N SER A 60 22.44 6.33 12.52
CA SER A 60 21.15 6.89 12.11
C SER A 60 20.27 5.81 11.51
N ASP A 61 18.96 5.89 11.77
CA ASP A 61 17.97 5.05 11.13
C ASP A 61 17.56 5.60 9.74
N SER A 62 17.96 6.84 9.42
CA SER A 62 17.86 7.38 8.07
C SER A 62 18.99 6.85 7.21
N GLU A 63 18.67 5.97 6.27
CA GLU A 63 19.66 5.40 5.34
C GLU A 63 19.88 6.29 4.10
N THR A 64 19.38 7.52 4.10
CA THR A 64 19.40 8.43 2.94
C THR A 64 20.83 8.73 2.49
N GLU A 65 21.75 9.00 3.43
CA GLU A 65 23.15 9.32 3.08
C GLU A 65 23.87 8.11 2.50
N ILE A 66 23.69 6.93 3.08
CA ILE A 66 24.25 5.68 2.54
C ILE A 66 23.76 5.44 1.11
N ASN A 67 22.47 5.67 0.85
CA ASN A 67 21.90 5.51 -0.49
C ASN A 67 22.44 6.53 -1.49
N LYS A 68 22.73 7.77 -1.07
CA LYS A 68 23.44 8.76 -1.89
C LYS A 68 24.85 8.28 -2.25
N GLN A 69 25.59 7.72 -1.29
CA GLN A 69 26.93 7.16 -1.54
C GLN A 69 26.87 5.99 -2.54
N CYS A 70 25.90 5.09 -2.41
CA CYS A 70 25.70 4.03 -3.40
C CYS A 70 25.51 4.58 -4.82
N ALA A 71 24.71 5.64 -4.95
CA ALA A 71 24.39 6.24 -6.24
C ALA A 71 25.59 6.93 -6.91
N ILE A 72 26.57 7.41 -6.17
CA ILE A 72 27.78 8.03 -6.73
C ILE A 72 28.51 7.06 -7.67
N CYS A 73 28.65 5.80 -7.30
CA CYS A 73 29.37 4.79 -8.09
C CYS A 73 28.43 3.96 -8.99
N HIS A 74 27.23 3.62 -8.49
CA HIS A 74 26.30 2.73 -9.19
C HIS A 74 25.31 3.46 -10.09
N GLY A 75 25.10 4.75 -9.88
CA GLY A 75 24.12 5.57 -10.56
C GLY A 75 22.72 5.45 -9.91
N SER A 76 21.73 6.06 -10.57
CA SER A 76 20.34 6.03 -10.12
C SER A 76 19.72 4.62 -10.21
N LEU A 77 18.61 4.41 -9.51
CA LEU A 77 17.83 3.17 -9.61
C LEU A 77 17.41 2.87 -11.05
N GLU A 78 17.09 3.90 -11.83
CA GLU A 78 16.72 3.78 -13.25
C GLU A 78 17.90 3.28 -14.09
N GLN A 79 19.09 3.84 -13.87
CA GLN A 79 20.32 3.37 -14.53
C GLN A 79 20.66 1.93 -14.14
N MET A 80 20.44 1.56 -12.88
CA MET A 80 20.57 0.16 -12.43
C MET A 80 19.53 -0.73 -13.11
N GLY A 81 18.28 -0.25 -13.28
CA GLY A 81 17.25 -0.96 -14.02
C GLY A 81 17.63 -1.25 -15.48
N THR A 82 18.37 -0.34 -16.12
CA THR A 82 18.92 -0.57 -17.46
C THR A 82 20.06 -1.61 -17.44
N LYS A 83 20.98 -1.51 -16.49
CA LYS A 83 22.10 -2.48 -16.31
C LYS A 83 21.62 -3.91 -16.02
N THR A 84 20.44 -4.06 -15.42
CA THR A 84 19.85 -5.38 -15.05
C THR A 84 18.69 -5.78 -15.96
N SER A 85 18.57 -5.21 -17.14
CA SER A 85 17.45 -5.44 -18.07
C SER A 85 17.33 -6.89 -18.57
N SER A 86 18.40 -7.68 -18.50
CA SER A 86 18.38 -9.11 -18.84
C SER A 86 17.77 -10.01 -17.74
N GLN A 87 17.48 -9.46 -16.56
CA GLN A 87 16.88 -10.22 -15.46
C GLN A 87 15.35 -10.13 -15.49
N THR A 88 14.69 -11.26 -15.28
CA THR A 88 13.23 -11.34 -15.19
C THR A 88 12.82 -12.05 -13.90
N PRO A 89 12.09 -11.38 -12.98
CA PRO A 89 11.79 -9.94 -13.00
C PRO A 89 13.02 -9.07 -12.79
N ASN A 90 13.02 -7.86 -13.35
CA ASN A 90 14.10 -6.91 -13.12
C ASN A 90 13.97 -6.29 -11.72
N PRO A 91 14.92 -6.54 -10.79
CA PRO A 91 14.80 -6.10 -9.40
C PRO A 91 14.89 -4.58 -9.22
N HIS A 92 15.44 -3.86 -10.19
CA HIS A 92 15.58 -2.40 -10.17
C HIS A 92 14.48 -1.67 -10.97
N LYS A 93 13.53 -2.41 -11.59
CA LYS A 93 12.30 -1.90 -12.19
C LYS A 93 11.09 -2.48 -11.46
N SER A 94 10.85 -2.01 -10.24
CA SER A 94 9.77 -2.53 -9.40
C SER A 94 8.49 -1.70 -9.56
N HIS A 95 7.33 -2.36 -9.52
CA HIS A 95 6.02 -1.71 -9.40
C HIS A 95 5.85 -0.89 -8.12
N ILE A 96 6.70 -1.10 -7.11
CA ILE A 96 6.76 -0.30 -5.87
C ILE A 96 7.39 1.08 -6.16
N GLY A 97 8.00 1.28 -7.32
CA GLY A 97 8.65 2.51 -7.72
C GLY A 97 10.06 2.65 -7.14
N GLN A 98 10.45 3.89 -6.84
CA GLN A 98 11.80 4.15 -6.32
C GLN A 98 11.96 3.60 -4.91
N MET A 99 12.93 2.69 -4.75
CA MET A 99 13.35 2.12 -3.48
C MET A 99 14.77 2.55 -3.17
N GLN A 100 15.07 2.66 -1.88
CA GLN A 100 16.46 2.84 -1.44
C GLN A 100 17.24 1.55 -1.71
N CYS A 101 18.53 1.67 -2.06
CA CYS A 101 19.42 0.53 -2.29
C CYS A 101 19.46 -0.40 -1.06
N THR A 102 19.45 0.19 0.12
CA THR A 102 19.47 -0.49 1.42
C THR A 102 18.20 -1.27 1.75
N ALA A 103 17.12 -1.10 0.99
CA ALA A 103 15.93 -1.95 1.11
C ALA A 103 16.21 -3.42 0.75
N CYS A 104 17.21 -3.63 -0.12
CA CYS A 104 17.64 -4.96 -0.58
C CYS A 104 19.10 -5.25 -0.21
N HIS A 105 19.98 -4.26 -0.36
CA HIS A 105 21.42 -4.40 -0.19
C HIS A 105 21.84 -4.02 1.23
N SER A 106 22.43 -4.95 1.95
CA SER A 106 22.92 -4.75 3.32
C SER A 106 24.44 -4.86 3.37
N GLY A 107 25.12 -3.85 3.94
CA GLY A 107 26.59 -3.83 4.06
C GLY A 107 27.11 -4.92 5.00
N HIS A 108 26.49 -5.07 6.15
CA HIS A 108 27.03 -5.81 7.29
C HIS A 108 26.31 -7.13 7.62
N VAL A 109 25.27 -7.46 6.87
CA VAL A 109 24.49 -8.70 6.98
C VAL A 109 24.14 -9.19 5.58
N PRO A 110 23.68 -10.44 5.40
CA PRO A 110 23.25 -10.91 4.10
C PRO A 110 22.18 -10.02 3.47
N SER A 111 22.38 -9.65 2.21
CA SER A 111 21.42 -8.88 1.43
C SER A 111 20.19 -9.73 1.12
N VAL A 112 18.99 -9.13 1.15
CA VAL A 112 17.72 -9.83 0.89
C VAL A 112 16.84 -8.97 -0.01
N ALA A 113 16.43 -9.46 -1.19
CA ALA A 113 15.57 -8.68 -2.07
C ALA A 113 14.22 -8.40 -1.40
N TYR A 114 13.81 -7.12 -1.37
CA TYR A 114 12.54 -6.70 -0.79
C TYR A 114 11.34 -7.40 -1.42
N CYS A 115 11.42 -7.72 -2.72
CA CYS A 115 10.38 -8.41 -3.46
C CYS A 115 9.94 -9.73 -2.82
N THR A 116 10.84 -10.41 -2.10
CA THR A 116 10.52 -11.69 -1.43
C THR A 116 9.65 -11.56 -0.18
N ASN A 117 9.26 -10.34 0.18
CA ASN A 117 8.22 -10.14 1.19
C ASN A 117 6.82 -10.50 0.64
N CYS A 118 6.65 -10.46 -0.68
CA CYS A 118 5.37 -10.68 -1.34
C CYS A 118 5.44 -11.76 -2.44
N HIS A 119 6.60 -11.94 -3.07
CA HIS A 119 6.78 -12.83 -4.22
C HIS A 119 7.82 -13.90 -3.97
N ASP A 120 7.60 -15.09 -4.49
CA ASP A 120 8.60 -16.14 -4.58
C ASP A 120 9.17 -16.20 -6.00
N PHE A 121 10.23 -15.44 -6.25
CA PHE A 121 10.94 -15.47 -7.52
C PHE A 121 12.25 -16.27 -7.37
N PRO A 122 12.34 -17.49 -7.91
CA PRO A 122 13.56 -18.33 -7.82
C PRO A 122 14.81 -17.61 -8.32
N THR A 123 14.70 -16.75 -9.33
CA THR A 123 15.79 -15.97 -9.87
C THR A 123 16.33 -14.95 -8.86
N LEU A 124 15.45 -14.27 -8.12
CA LEU A 124 15.84 -13.32 -7.08
C LEU A 124 16.34 -14.05 -5.82
N ASN A 125 15.89 -15.27 -5.57
CA ASN A 125 16.38 -16.08 -4.47
C ASN A 125 17.83 -16.53 -4.69
N LYS A 126 18.27 -16.72 -5.94
CA LYS A 126 19.67 -17.03 -6.30
C LYS A 126 20.63 -15.85 -6.15
N MET A 127 20.15 -14.60 -6.20
CA MET A 127 20.98 -13.41 -6.03
C MET A 127 21.41 -13.17 -4.58
N LYS A 128 20.96 -14.01 -3.65
CA LYS A 128 21.10 -13.81 -2.22
C LYS A 128 21.94 -14.89 -1.60
N GLN A 129 22.88 -14.44 -0.87
CA GLN A 129 23.51 -15.20 0.20
C GLN A 129 22.72 -14.94 1.50
N GLY A 130 21.44 -15.30 1.54
CA GLY A 130 20.62 -15.02 2.71
C GLY A 130 19.25 -15.70 2.69
N VAL A 131 18.63 -15.76 3.84
CA VAL A 131 17.34 -16.40 4.08
C VAL A 131 16.20 -15.59 3.46
N SER A 132 15.27 -16.27 2.77
CA SER A 132 14.03 -15.65 2.30
C SER A 132 13.24 -15.07 3.48
N ARG A 133 12.82 -13.80 3.39
CA ARG A 133 11.96 -13.13 4.38
C ARG A 133 10.49 -13.53 4.28
N LEU A 134 10.07 -14.33 3.30
CA LEU A 134 8.69 -14.83 3.20
C LEU A 134 8.20 -15.54 4.48
N LYS A 135 9.13 -15.96 5.35
CA LYS A 135 8.85 -16.56 6.65
C LYS A 135 9.23 -15.67 7.84
N ALA A 136 9.68 -14.44 7.61
CA ALA A 136 9.95 -13.53 8.71
C ALA A 136 8.63 -13.17 9.38
N LYS A 137 8.47 -13.54 10.65
CA LYS A 137 7.36 -13.07 11.46
C LYS A 137 7.55 -11.56 11.65
N PHE A 138 6.70 -10.75 11.02
CA PHE A 138 6.64 -9.31 11.29
C PHE A 138 5.87 -9.00 12.58
N THR A 139 5.20 -10.00 13.15
CA THR A 139 4.58 -9.93 14.46
C THR A 139 5.67 -9.95 15.52
N ASP A 140 5.87 -8.81 16.14
CA ASP A 140 6.74 -8.67 17.30
C ASP A 140 5.87 -8.72 18.56
N ASP A 141 6.33 -9.44 19.56
CA ASP A 141 5.69 -9.43 20.87
C ASP A 141 6.01 -8.08 21.55
N LEU A 142 5.03 -7.18 21.50
CA LEU A 142 5.19 -5.81 22.01
C LEU A 142 5.40 -5.77 23.54
N SER A 143 5.02 -6.81 24.29
CA SER A 143 5.26 -6.89 25.73
C SER A 143 6.74 -6.88 26.10
N LYS A 144 7.61 -7.34 25.21
CA LYS A 144 9.07 -7.32 25.39
C LYS A 144 9.67 -5.92 25.53
N TYR A 145 8.91 -4.88 25.16
CA TYR A 145 9.39 -3.50 25.15
C TYR A 145 8.88 -2.67 26.34
N GLU A 146 8.09 -3.25 27.23
CA GLU A 146 7.47 -2.51 28.36
C GLU A 146 8.50 -2.02 29.40
N GLU A 147 9.58 -2.77 29.59
CA GLU A 147 10.62 -2.48 30.59
C GLU A 147 11.91 -1.88 30.03
N LEU A 148 12.00 -1.68 28.72
CA LEU A 148 13.25 -1.21 28.10
C LEU A 148 13.44 0.30 28.29
N LYS A 149 14.63 0.66 28.80
CA LYS A 149 15.05 2.07 28.87
C LYS A 149 15.48 2.56 27.48
N PRO A 150 15.00 3.74 27.06
CA PRO A 150 15.41 4.32 25.79
C PRO A 150 16.90 4.72 25.85
N VAL A 151 17.64 4.48 24.74
CA VAL A 151 19.05 4.87 24.63
C VAL A 151 19.21 6.40 24.43
N LYS A 152 18.16 7.08 23.95
CA LYS A 152 18.08 8.53 23.81
C LYS A 152 16.63 9.00 23.87
N ILE A 153 16.42 10.29 24.11
CA ILE A 153 15.14 10.98 24.04
C ILE A 153 15.28 12.12 23.05
N GLU A 154 14.39 12.16 22.07
CA GLU A 154 14.28 13.23 21.08
C GLU A 154 12.95 13.97 21.25
N LYS A 155 12.86 15.19 20.74
CA LYS A 155 11.64 16.01 20.80
C LYS A 155 11.22 16.47 19.42
N THR A 156 9.92 16.45 19.17
CA THR A 156 9.32 17.00 17.97
C THR A 156 7.99 17.69 18.32
N ASP A 157 7.43 18.49 17.41
CA ASP A 157 6.07 19.00 17.61
C ASP A 157 5.04 17.94 17.22
N LEU A 158 5.29 17.21 16.11
CA LEU A 158 4.38 16.20 15.59
C LEU A 158 5.12 14.90 15.27
N LEU A 159 4.61 13.78 15.78
CA LEU A 159 5.04 12.44 15.38
C LEU A 159 3.95 11.79 14.53
N ILE A 160 4.29 11.38 13.31
CA ILE A 160 3.40 10.61 12.43
C ILE A 160 3.93 9.18 12.34
N VAL A 161 3.05 8.21 12.58
CA VAL A 161 3.39 6.78 12.57
C VAL A 161 2.74 6.11 11.38
N GLY A 162 3.55 5.72 10.40
CA GLY A 162 3.14 5.12 9.14
C GLY A 162 3.22 6.10 7.96
N SER A 163 3.81 5.62 6.87
CA SER A 163 4.07 6.39 5.64
C SER A 163 3.18 5.96 4.46
N GLY A 164 1.96 5.48 4.75
CA GLY A 164 0.89 5.32 3.76
C GLY A 164 0.34 6.69 3.31
N ALA A 165 -0.64 6.70 2.40
CA ALA A 165 -1.24 7.93 1.91
C ALA A 165 -1.79 8.82 3.05
N ALA A 166 -2.39 8.23 4.10
CA ALA A 166 -2.89 8.98 5.25
C ALA A 166 -1.77 9.72 5.98
N GLY A 167 -0.63 9.06 6.26
CA GLY A 167 0.50 9.68 6.95
C GLY A 167 1.15 10.79 6.13
N PHE A 168 1.41 10.57 4.85
CA PHE A 168 1.95 11.61 3.97
C PHE A 168 1.01 12.80 3.83
N THR A 169 -0.28 12.55 3.64
CA THR A 169 -1.29 13.62 3.55
C THR A 169 -1.35 14.42 4.85
N ALA A 170 -1.31 13.74 6.01
CA ALA A 170 -1.26 14.39 7.32
C ALA A 170 0.00 15.26 7.47
N SER A 171 1.16 14.78 7.00
CA SER A 171 2.41 15.55 7.08
C SER A 171 2.37 16.83 6.25
N MET A 172 1.83 16.74 5.03
CA MET A 172 1.69 17.90 4.14
C MET A 172 0.71 18.91 4.73
N ALA A 173 -0.48 18.46 5.15
CA ALA A 173 -1.50 19.34 5.75
C ALA A 173 -1.03 20.00 7.06
N ALA A 174 -0.31 19.27 7.92
CA ALA A 174 0.27 19.83 9.13
C ALA A 174 1.32 20.93 8.83
N ARG A 175 2.15 20.72 7.82
CA ARG A 175 3.14 21.71 7.38
C ARG A 175 2.48 22.96 6.77
N GLU A 176 1.44 22.78 5.96
CA GLU A 176 0.64 23.90 5.44
C GLU A 176 0.00 24.71 6.58
N ALA A 177 -0.41 24.03 7.66
CA ALA A 177 -0.93 24.65 8.87
C ALA A 177 0.16 25.19 9.83
N GLY A 178 1.45 25.18 9.44
CA GLY A 178 2.54 25.85 10.15
C GLY A 178 3.40 24.96 11.05
N VAL A 179 3.19 23.65 11.11
CA VAL A 179 4.06 22.73 11.88
C VAL A 179 5.42 22.62 11.20
N LYS A 180 6.48 22.99 11.92
CA LYS A 180 7.86 22.99 11.40
C LYS A 180 8.63 21.72 11.77
N ASN A 181 8.52 21.26 13.02
CA ASN A 181 9.23 20.11 13.54
C ASN A 181 8.32 18.88 13.48
N LEU A 182 8.56 18.01 12.51
CA LEU A 182 7.76 16.84 12.26
C LEU A 182 8.67 15.64 11.95
N ILE A 183 8.45 14.54 12.68
CA ILE A 183 9.08 13.23 12.42
C ILE A 183 8.01 12.28 11.92
N MET A 184 8.30 11.57 10.83
CA MET A 184 7.51 10.45 10.34
C MET A 184 8.31 9.16 10.46
N ILE A 185 7.73 8.12 11.05
CA ILE A 185 8.35 6.81 11.15
C ILE A 185 7.59 5.77 10.32
N GLU A 186 8.34 4.83 9.75
CA GLU A 186 7.82 3.71 8.96
C GLU A 186 8.59 2.43 9.32
N LYS A 187 7.87 1.39 9.71
CA LYS A 187 8.50 0.11 10.10
C LYS A 187 9.08 -0.68 8.92
N MET A 188 8.57 -0.43 7.72
CA MET A 188 9.08 -1.08 6.51
C MET A 188 10.28 -0.33 5.93
N ALA A 189 11.07 -1.03 5.12
CA ALA A 189 12.20 -0.44 4.40
C ALA A 189 11.78 0.42 3.19
N VAL A 190 10.48 0.44 2.86
CA VAL A 190 9.91 1.20 1.74
C VAL A 190 8.65 1.90 2.21
N PRO A 191 8.51 3.21 1.97
CA PRO A 191 7.31 3.95 2.31
C PRO A 191 6.18 3.69 1.32
N GLY A 192 4.94 3.94 1.72
CA GLY A 192 3.76 3.88 0.86
C GLY A 192 2.65 2.93 1.37
N GLY A 193 2.99 1.95 2.20
CA GLY A 193 2.01 1.02 2.78
C GLY A 193 1.13 0.33 1.72
N ASN A 194 -0.12 -0.02 2.09
CA ASN A 194 -1.11 -0.57 1.15
C ASN A 194 -1.51 0.45 0.06
N SER A 195 -1.37 1.75 0.33
CA SER A 195 -1.79 2.78 -0.62
C SER A 195 -1.04 2.69 -1.95
N GLN A 196 0.25 2.30 -1.93
CA GLN A 196 1.03 2.11 -3.16
C GLN A 196 0.57 0.92 -4.01
N LEU A 197 -0.18 -0.02 -3.43
CA LEU A 197 -0.71 -1.20 -4.13
C LEU A 197 -2.11 -0.96 -4.69
N ALA A 198 -2.70 0.22 -4.48
CA ALA A 198 -4.06 0.52 -4.90
C ALA A 198 -4.18 0.55 -6.43
N ALA A 199 -4.96 -0.39 -6.97
CA ALA A 199 -5.17 -0.54 -8.42
C ALA A 199 -6.35 0.27 -8.97
N GLY A 200 -7.24 0.75 -8.11
CA GLY A 200 -8.45 1.49 -8.49
C GLY A 200 -8.21 3.00 -8.60
N GLY A 201 -9.05 3.76 -7.91
CA GLY A 201 -8.99 5.22 -7.87
C GLY A 201 -9.45 5.76 -6.51
N MET A 202 -9.65 7.06 -6.45
CA MET A 202 -10.19 7.81 -5.31
C MET A 202 -11.63 8.24 -5.60
N ASN A 203 -12.58 7.82 -4.77
CA ASN A 203 -13.96 8.31 -4.90
C ASN A 203 -14.08 9.76 -4.44
N ALA A 204 -14.72 10.58 -5.26
CA ALA A 204 -15.10 11.95 -4.90
C ALA A 204 -16.35 12.38 -5.68
N ALA A 205 -17.18 13.20 -5.06
CA ALA A 205 -18.47 13.61 -5.61
C ALA A 205 -18.55 15.12 -5.86
N GLY A 206 -19.17 15.51 -6.98
CA GLY A 206 -19.36 16.92 -7.35
C GLY A 206 -18.10 17.62 -7.86
N THR A 207 -17.12 16.86 -8.36
CA THR A 207 -15.84 17.38 -8.80
C THR A 207 -15.90 18.11 -10.14
N LYS A 208 -14.92 18.98 -10.39
CA LYS A 208 -14.75 19.64 -11.70
C LYS A 208 -14.54 18.61 -12.83
N PHE A 209 -13.87 17.48 -12.55
CA PHE A 209 -13.61 16.44 -13.53
C PHE A 209 -14.87 15.66 -13.90
N GLN A 210 -15.76 15.43 -12.94
CA GLN A 210 -17.09 14.85 -13.23
C GLN A 210 -17.91 15.80 -14.12
N LYS A 211 -17.94 17.09 -13.78
CA LYS A 211 -18.65 18.10 -14.61
C LYS A 211 -18.11 18.16 -16.04
N GLN A 212 -16.79 18.12 -16.22
CA GLN A 212 -16.16 18.09 -17.55
C GLN A 212 -16.51 16.82 -18.34
N ALA A 213 -16.72 15.71 -17.64
CA ALA A 213 -17.11 14.43 -18.26
C ALA A 213 -18.65 14.28 -18.42
N GLY A 214 -19.46 15.31 -18.10
CA GLY A 214 -20.90 15.24 -18.16
C GLY A 214 -21.55 14.30 -17.14
N ILE A 215 -20.85 14.05 -16.02
CA ILE A 215 -21.31 13.14 -14.94
C ILE A 215 -21.97 13.98 -13.84
N GLU A 216 -23.25 13.71 -13.59
CA GLU A 216 -23.97 14.28 -12.45
C GLU A 216 -23.71 13.44 -11.20
N ASP A 217 -23.18 14.07 -10.17
CA ASP A 217 -22.93 13.48 -8.86
C ASP A 217 -22.87 14.57 -7.79
N ASN A 218 -23.13 14.19 -6.54
CA ASN A 218 -23.07 15.11 -5.40
C ASN A 218 -22.73 14.36 -4.10
N PRO A 219 -22.33 15.08 -3.03
CA PRO A 219 -22.01 14.49 -1.75
C PRO A 219 -23.13 13.64 -1.12
N GLN A 220 -24.42 14.01 -1.34
CA GLN A 220 -25.54 13.24 -0.79
C GLN A 220 -25.62 11.85 -1.44
N LEU A 221 -25.47 11.75 -2.77
CA LEU A 221 -25.44 10.46 -3.46
C LEU A 221 -24.25 9.60 -3.01
N MET A 222 -23.08 10.20 -2.79
CA MET A 222 -21.92 9.49 -2.28
C MET A 222 -22.13 9.00 -0.83
N PHE A 223 -22.78 9.81 0.00
CA PHE A 223 -23.17 9.43 1.36
C PHE A 223 -24.12 8.21 1.33
N ASP A 224 -25.20 8.29 0.55
CA ASP A 224 -26.23 7.25 0.48
C ASP A 224 -25.63 5.92 -0.04
N ASP A 225 -24.81 5.98 -1.10
CA ASP A 225 -24.12 4.81 -1.63
C ASP A 225 -23.16 4.20 -0.58
N THR A 226 -22.42 5.03 0.14
CA THR A 226 -21.46 4.57 1.17
C THR A 226 -22.18 3.92 2.35
N MET A 227 -23.26 4.54 2.85
CA MET A 227 -24.11 3.96 3.90
C MET A 227 -24.71 2.63 3.44
N LYS A 228 -25.30 2.59 2.26
CA LYS A 228 -25.88 1.36 1.67
C LYS A 228 -24.81 0.28 1.46
N GLY A 229 -23.66 0.65 0.93
CA GLY A 229 -22.50 -0.24 0.75
C GLY A 229 -22.03 -0.84 2.07
N GLY A 230 -21.96 -0.03 3.12
CA GLY A 230 -21.62 -0.42 4.49
C GLY A 230 -22.74 -1.15 5.24
N LYS A 231 -23.84 -1.52 4.57
CA LYS A 231 -25.05 -2.19 5.14
C LYS A 231 -25.77 -1.32 6.18
N ASN A 232 -25.70 -0.01 6.06
CA ASN A 232 -26.30 1.00 6.95
C ASN A 232 -25.86 0.89 8.42
N VAL A 233 -24.65 0.38 8.67
CA VAL A 233 -24.05 0.34 10.01
C VAL A 233 -22.81 1.22 10.13
N SER A 234 -22.39 1.88 9.06
CA SER A 234 -21.33 2.89 9.10
C SER A 234 -21.72 4.04 10.04
N ASN A 235 -20.72 4.70 10.64
CA ASN A 235 -20.96 5.92 11.41
C ASN A 235 -21.36 7.06 10.45
N PRO A 236 -22.60 7.59 10.53
CA PRO A 236 -23.09 8.59 9.58
C PRO A 236 -22.30 9.89 9.62
N ASP A 237 -21.76 10.31 10.77
CA ASP A 237 -20.97 11.53 10.89
C ASP A 237 -19.64 11.41 10.12
N LEU A 238 -18.98 10.25 10.20
CA LEU A 238 -17.73 10.00 9.46
C LEU A 238 -18.00 9.86 7.96
N VAL A 239 -19.07 9.19 7.58
CA VAL A 239 -19.47 9.07 6.16
C VAL A 239 -19.85 10.44 5.59
N ARG A 240 -20.50 11.31 6.38
CA ARG A 240 -20.81 12.68 5.99
C ARG A 240 -19.54 13.47 5.71
N VAL A 241 -18.55 13.43 6.62
CA VAL A 241 -17.24 14.06 6.41
C VAL A 241 -16.57 13.55 5.13
N LEU A 242 -16.55 12.22 4.93
CA LEU A 242 -15.97 11.61 3.74
C LEU A 242 -16.62 12.16 2.47
N ALA A 243 -17.95 12.17 2.41
CA ALA A 243 -18.70 12.61 1.23
C ALA A 243 -18.52 14.10 0.96
N ASP A 244 -18.72 14.95 1.98
CA ASP A 244 -18.68 16.40 1.84
C ASP A 244 -17.27 16.93 1.53
N LYS A 245 -16.23 16.28 2.07
CA LYS A 245 -14.83 16.70 1.91
C LYS A 245 -14.10 16.00 0.75
N SER A 246 -14.76 15.09 0.03
CA SER A 246 -14.14 14.32 -1.05
C SER A 246 -13.68 15.21 -2.21
N ASN A 247 -14.52 16.17 -2.63
CA ASN A 247 -14.15 17.13 -3.69
C ASN A 247 -12.98 18.01 -3.28
N GLU A 248 -13.01 18.57 -2.06
CA GLU A 248 -11.89 19.37 -1.54
C GLU A 248 -10.58 18.59 -1.54
N SER A 249 -10.65 17.28 -1.28
CA SER A 249 -9.48 16.40 -1.28
C SER A 249 -8.92 16.16 -2.69
N ILE A 250 -9.77 16.05 -3.71
CA ILE A 250 -9.35 16.00 -5.12
C ILE A 250 -8.71 17.34 -5.54
N GLU A 251 -9.34 18.46 -5.19
CA GLU A 251 -8.80 19.78 -5.51
C GLU A 251 -7.47 20.07 -4.81
N TRP A 252 -7.33 19.60 -3.57
CA TRP A 252 -6.08 19.70 -2.82
C TRP A 252 -4.96 18.90 -3.49
N LEU A 253 -5.21 17.67 -3.90
CA LEU A 253 -4.24 16.86 -4.66
C LEU A 253 -3.85 17.53 -5.97
N ASP A 254 -4.83 18.04 -6.72
CA ASP A 254 -4.61 18.72 -8.00
C ASP A 254 -3.76 19.98 -7.84
N LYS A 255 -4.05 20.80 -6.83
CA LYS A 255 -3.27 21.99 -6.48
C LYS A 255 -1.79 21.66 -6.21
N HIS A 256 -1.51 20.49 -5.65
CA HIS A 256 -0.13 20.05 -5.38
C HIS A 256 0.51 19.28 -6.54
N GLY A 257 -0.19 19.14 -7.67
CA GLY A 257 0.34 18.49 -8.87
C GLY A 257 0.03 16.98 -8.96
N ALA A 258 -0.81 16.44 -8.07
CA ALA A 258 -1.31 15.07 -8.15
C ALA A 258 -2.72 15.03 -8.78
N THR A 259 -2.82 15.32 -10.06
CA THR A 259 -4.10 15.42 -10.78
C THR A 259 -4.69 14.04 -11.05
N LEU A 260 -5.94 13.82 -10.60
CA LEU A 260 -6.72 12.61 -10.82
C LEU A 260 -7.94 12.90 -11.70
N SER A 261 -7.71 13.15 -12.98
CA SER A 261 -8.72 13.66 -13.93
C SER A 261 -9.54 12.57 -14.64
N HIS A 262 -9.06 11.32 -14.66
CA HIS A 262 -9.85 10.21 -15.22
C HIS A 262 -10.94 9.80 -14.24
N VAL A 263 -12.21 9.73 -14.69
CA VAL A 263 -13.35 9.35 -13.86
C VAL A 263 -13.96 8.04 -14.35
N GLY A 264 -13.93 7.02 -13.49
CA GLY A 264 -14.47 5.69 -13.76
C GLY A 264 -15.63 5.29 -12.84
N GLN A 265 -16.31 4.19 -13.21
CA GLN A 265 -17.40 3.59 -12.44
C GLN A 265 -16.85 2.54 -11.47
N GLY A 266 -17.16 2.66 -10.18
CA GLY A 266 -16.93 1.63 -9.17
C GLY A 266 -18.15 0.75 -8.92
N GLY A 267 -17.93 -0.48 -8.45
CA GLY A 267 -19.02 -1.38 -8.03
C GLY A 267 -19.76 -0.83 -6.82
N GLY A 268 -21.11 -0.83 -6.89
CA GLY A 268 -21.99 -0.34 -5.82
C GLY A 268 -22.16 1.19 -5.77
N SER A 269 -21.55 1.94 -6.67
CA SER A 269 -21.73 3.39 -6.79
C SER A 269 -22.82 3.72 -7.81
N SER A 270 -23.71 4.64 -7.46
CA SER A 270 -24.82 5.11 -8.33
C SER A 270 -24.31 6.01 -9.46
N ALA A 271 -23.20 6.73 -9.25
CA ALA A 271 -22.54 7.57 -10.25
C ALA A 271 -21.09 7.16 -10.46
N ALA A 272 -20.52 7.51 -11.61
CA ALA A 272 -19.10 7.38 -11.84
C ALA A 272 -18.35 8.44 -11.00
N ARG A 273 -17.56 8.00 -10.01
CA ARG A 273 -16.85 8.89 -9.08
C ARG A 273 -15.44 8.44 -8.70
N MET A 274 -14.95 7.39 -9.34
CA MET A 274 -13.62 6.86 -9.07
C MET A 274 -12.59 7.61 -9.91
N HIS A 275 -11.90 8.55 -9.28
CA HIS A 275 -10.88 9.39 -9.93
C HIS A 275 -9.52 8.69 -9.96
N GLY A 276 -8.85 8.75 -11.09
CA GLY A 276 -7.53 8.19 -11.32
C GLY A 276 -6.65 9.09 -12.19
N PRO A 277 -5.37 8.73 -12.40
CA PRO A 277 -4.49 9.44 -13.33
C PRO A 277 -5.10 9.50 -14.73
N ALA A 278 -4.81 10.59 -15.46
CA ALA A 278 -5.37 10.85 -16.79
C ALA A 278 -5.11 9.73 -17.80
N ASP A 279 -3.97 9.06 -17.68
CA ASP A 279 -3.56 7.96 -18.56
C ASP A 279 -4.15 6.59 -18.19
N GLY A 280 -4.99 6.53 -17.16
CA GLY A 280 -5.61 5.31 -16.66
C GLY A 280 -4.65 4.38 -15.90
N ALA A 281 -3.50 4.85 -15.46
CA ALA A 281 -2.58 4.08 -14.61
C ALA A 281 -3.18 3.78 -13.23
N PHE A 282 -2.53 2.90 -12.47
CA PHE A 282 -2.89 2.64 -11.08
C PHE A 282 -2.72 3.89 -10.21
N VAL A 283 -3.73 4.21 -9.41
CA VAL A 283 -3.70 5.39 -8.51
C VAL A 283 -2.62 5.25 -7.43
N GLY A 284 -2.38 4.04 -6.93
CA GLY A 284 -1.43 3.80 -5.85
C GLY A 284 0.01 4.17 -6.19
N PRO A 285 0.63 3.60 -7.24
CA PRO A 285 1.97 3.99 -7.67
C PRO A 285 2.09 5.49 -8.01
N TYR A 286 1.06 6.07 -8.63
CA TYR A 286 1.02 7.49 -8.98
C TYR A 286 1.07 8.38 -7.72
N LEU A 287 0.16 8.19 -6.78
CA LEU A 287 0.14 8.96 -5.52
C LEU A 287 1.37 8.69 -4.66
N SER A 288 1.86 7.45 -4.62
CA SER A 288 3.05 7.12 -3.83
C SER A 288 4.31 7.78 -4.38
N LYS A 289 4.42 7.91 -5.69
CA LYS A 289 5.51 8.70 -6.31
C LYS A 289 5.39 10.17 -5.90
N PHE A 290 4.21 10.75 -6.06
CA PHE A 290 3.93 12.13 -5.68
C PHE A 290 4.31 12.40 -4.21
N PHE A 291 3.84 11.58 -3.27
CA PHE A 291 4.13 11.77 -1.85
C PHE A 291 5.62 11.65 -1.51
N ARG A 292 6.34 10.73 -2.15
CA ARG A 292 7.80 10.62 -1.95
C ARG A 292 8.55 11.82 -2.50
N ASP A 293 8.13 12.33 -3.65
CA ASP A 293 8.72 13.53 -4.24
C ASP A 293 8.49 14.76 -3.34
N GLU A 294 7.29 14.91 -2.79
CA GLU A 294 6.96 16.01 -1.85
C GLU A 294 7.70 15.86 -0.50
N ALA A 295 7.84 14.64 0.01
CA ALA A 295 8.64 14.38 1.21
C ALA A 295 10.12 14.76 0.99
N ALA A 296 10.68 14.43 -0.16
CA ALA A 296 12.05 14.79 -0.51
C ALA A 296 12.23 16.31 -0.69
N LYS A 297 11.32 16.99 -1.42
CA LYS A 297 11.35 18.45 -1.61
C LYS A 297 11.24 19.20 -0.28
N SER A 298 10.43 18.71 0.64
CA SER A 298 10.20 19.33 1.94
C SER A 298 11.22 18.90 3.02
N ASN A 299 12.23 18.11 2.69
CA ASN A 299 13.20 17.53 3.62
C ASN A 299 12.50 16.92 4.86
N LEU A 300 11.46 16.09 4.62
CA LEU A 300 10.75 15.41 5.68
C LEU A 300 11.69 14.45 6.43
N ASP A 301 11.75 14.53 7.76
CA ASP A 301 12.43 13.53 8.60
C ASP A 301 11.60 12.22 8.57
N LEU A 302 11.81 11.43 7.52
CA LEU A 302 11.19 10.12 7.29
C LEU A 302 12.17 9.02 7.67
N ARG A 303 11.86 8.31 8.76
CA ARG A 303 12.69 7.23 9.29
C ARG A 303 12.09 5.88 8.95
N LEU A 304 12.67 5.22 7.96
CA LEU A 304 12.31 3.85 7.55
C LEU A 304 12.89 2.83 8.53
N ASN A 305 12.39 1.60 8.50
CA ASN A 305 12.80 0.54 9.42
C ASN A 305 12.68 0.94 10.90
N THR A 306 11.78 1.85 11.22
CA THR A 306 11.54 2.39 12.56
C THR A 306 10.11 2.07 12.99
N LYS A 307 9.97 1.22 14.01
CA LYS A 307 8.69 0.68 14.47
C LYS A 307 8.23 1.39 15.74
N LEU A 308 6.95 1.78 15.79
CA LEU A 308 6.27 2.16 17.03
C LEU A 308 6.18 0.93 17.95
N VAL A 309 6.59 1.06 19.21
CA VAL A 309 6.52 -0.03 20.19
C VAL A 309 5.67 0.29 21.42
N LYS A 310 5.52 1.57 21.76
CA LYS A 310 4.66 2.02 22.87
C LYS A 310 4.24 3.47 22.67
N LEU A 311 2.98 3.81 22.99
CA LEU A 311 2.52 5.18 23.17
C LEU A 311 2.76 5.63 24.62
N ILE A 312 3.24 6.85 24.81
CA ILE A 312 3.56 7.40 26.13
C ILE A 312 2.41 8.30 26.58
N LYS A 313 1.87 8.01 27.78
CA LYS A 313 0.86 8.84 28.44
C LYS A 313 1.53 9.84 29.38
N GLY A 314 1.06 11.07 29.33
CA GLY A 314 1.33 12.08 30.34
C GLY A 314 0.49 11.87 31.59
N THR A 315 0.67 12.76 32.57
CA THR A 315 0.04 12.68 33.90
C THR A 315 -1.49 12.82 33.88
N ASN A 316 -2.04 13.51 32.87
CA ASN A 316 -3.50 13.67 32.73
C ASN A 316 -4.12 12.66 31.76
N GLY A 317 -3.33 11.67 31.31
CA GLY A 317 -3.77 10.62 30.39
C GLY A 317 -3.66 10.98 28.90
N GLU A 318 -3.20 12.18 28.56
CA GLU A 318 -2.90 12.63 27.20
C GLU A 318 -1.70 11.86 26.61
N ILE A 319 -1.61 11.75 25.29
CA ILE A 319 -0.44 11.19 24.62
C ILE A 319 0.61 12.28 24.43
N THR A 320 1.81 12.02 24.93
CA THR A 320 2.96 12.96 24.93
C THR A 320 4.15 12.45 24.12
N GLY A 321 4.01 11.33 23.42
CA GLY A 321 5.07 10.77 22.60
C GLY A 321 4.97 9.26 22.43
N ALA A 322 6.10 8.66 22.03
CA ALA A 322 6.19 7.23 21.79
C ALA A 322 7.59 6.67 22.08
N LEU A 323 7.65 5.38 22.45
CA LEU A 323 8.86 4.58 22.29
C LEU A 323 8.85 3.97 20.89
N VAL A 324 9.99 4.01 20.24
CA VAL A 324 10.18 3.47 18.89
C VAL A 324 11.42 2.58 18.86
N LYS A 325 11.44 1.62 17.94
CA LYS A 325 12.58 0.75 17.67
C LYS A 325 13.11 1.03 16.28
N GLY A 326 14.26 1.68 16.21
CA GLY A 326 15.01 1.88 14.99
C GLY A 326 15.84 0.66 14.63
N LYS A 327 16.13 0.48 13.35
CA LYS A 327 16.95 -0.62 12.82
C LYS A 327 18.37 -0.60 13.39
N HIS A 328 18.95 0.59 13.52
CA HIS A 328 20.33 0.80 13.92
C HIS A 328 20.46 1.41 15.32
N THR A 329 19.54 2.31 15.69
CA THR A 329 19.55 3.02 16.97
C THR A 329 19.07 2.14 18.15
N GLY A 330 18.25 1.10 17.88
CA GLY A 330 17.60 0.34 18.95
C GLY A 330 16.35 1.05 19.49
N ILE A 331 16.09 0.95 20.81
CA ILE A 331 14.91 1.57 21.43
C ILE A 331 15.24 3.01 21.83
N TYR A 332 14.43 3.95 21.37
CA TYR A 332 14.52 5.35 21.80
C TYR A 332 13.15 5.99 21.94
N GLN A 333 13.08 7.11 22.62
CA GLN A 333 11.87 7.85 22.89
C GLN A 333 11.78 9.08 22.00
N ILE A 334 10.59 9.37 21.48
CA ILE A 334 10.26 10.62 20.80
C ILE A 334 9.13 11.28 21.60
N ASP A 335 9.44 12.39 22.27
CA ASP A 335 8.43 13.26 22.88
C ASP A 335 7.78 14.10 21.78
N ALA A 336 6.45 14.19 21.79
CA ALA A 336 5.69 14.91 20.79
C ALA A 336 4.46 15.58 21.40
N LYS A 337 4.12 16.79 20.95
CA LYS A 337 2.89 17.50 21.37
C LYS A 337 1.62 16.83 20.80
N ALA A 338 1.76 16.15 19.67
CA ALA A 338 0.71 15.35 19.04
C ALA A 338 1.30 14.12 18.34
N VAL A 339 0.52 13.02 18.31
CA VAL A 339 0.84 11.78 17.61
C VAL A 339 -0.31 11.44 16.66
N ILE A 340 0.01 11.16 15.39
CA ILE A 340 -0.96 10.67 14.41
C ILE A 340 -0.64 9.21 14.07
N LEU A 341 -1.60 8.31 14.30
CA LEU A 341 -1.51 6.92 13.87
C LEU A 341 -2.07 6.77 12.44
N ALA A 342 -1.20 6.38 11.51
CA ALA A 342 -1.53 6.12 10.10
C ALA A 342 -0.98 4.75 9.66
N THR A 343 -1.07 3.76 10.56
CA THR A 343 -0.34 2.49 10.53
C THR A 343 -0.98 1.41 9.66
N GLY A 344 -2.14 1.70 9.05
CA GLY A 344 -2.89 0.71 8.28
C GLY A 344 -3.62 -0.32 9.15
N GLY A 345 -4.20 -1.33 8.50
CA GLY A 345 -5.02 -2.36 9.13
C GLY A 345 -4.26 -3.61 9.57
N ILE A 346 -4.98 -4.74 9.60
CA ILE A 346 -4.51 -6.04 10.10
C ILE A 346 -4.30 -7.08 8.99
N GLY A 347 -4.48 -6.69 7.71
CA GLY A 347 -4.65 -7.64 6.59
C GLY A 347 -3.48 -8.59 6.34
N ALA A 348 -2.31 -8.36 6.93
CA ALA A 348 -1.15 -9.24 6.88
C ALA A 348 -0.84 -9.92 8.24
N ASN A 349 -1.79 -9.94 9.18
CA ASN A 349 -1.67 -10.60 10.49
C ASN A 349 -2.63 -11.80 10.57
N PRO A 350 -2.22 -13.00 10.12
CA PRO A 350 -3.10 -14.17 10.08
C PRO A 350 -3.60 -14.60 11.47
N GLU A 351 -2.79 -14.42 12.51
CA GLU A 351 -3.16 -14.79 13.89
C GLU A 351 -4.32 -13.91 14.40
N LEU A 352 -4.22 -12.59 14.16
CA LEU A 352 -5.27 -11.65 14.55
C LEU A 352 -6.54 -11.84 13.71
N ILE A 353 -6.39 -12.11 12.40
CA ILE A 353 -7.51 -12.41 11.52
C ILE A 353 -8.26 -13.67 12.00
N GLN A 354 -7.55 -14.75 12.30
CA GLN A 354 -8.15 -15.98 12.81
C GLN A 354 -8.85 -15.78 14.16
N LYS A 355 -8.29 -14.94 15.04
CA LYS A 355 -8.93 -14.57 16.31
C LYS A 355 -10.26 -13.82 16.11
N LEU A 356 -10.31 -12.90 15.15
CA LEU A 356 -11.49 -12.06 14.88
C LEU A 356 -12.51 -12.74 13.98
N ARG A 357 -12.04 -13.51 12.98
CA ARG A 357 -12.82 -14.15 11.92
C ARG A 357 -12.36 -15.60 11.69
N PRO A 358 -12.67 -16.50 12.64
CA PRO A 358 -12.31 -17.93 12.51
C PRO A 358 -12.98 -18.62 11.31
N ASP A 359 -13.99 -18.01 10.72
CA ASP A 359 -14.68 -18.47 9.52
C ASP A 359 -13.89 -18.22 8.22
N ILE A 360 -12.90 -17.33 8.23
CA ILE A 360 -11.98 -17.14 7.09
C ILE A 360 -10.91 -18.23 7.16
N SER A 361 -10.80 -19.06 6.12
CA SER A 361 -9.76 -20.08 6.07
C SER A 361 -8.36 -19.48 6.23
N PRO A 362 -7.45 -20.08 7.01
CA PRO A 362 -6.06 -19.62 7.14
C PRO A 362 -5.26 -19.70 5.82
N GLU A 363 -5.79 -20.41 4.82
CA GLU A 363 -5.19 -20.53 3.49
C GLU A 363 -5.51 -19.33 2.59
N VAL A 364 -6.52 -18.51 2.95
CA VAL A 364 -6.88 -17.33 2.19
C VAL A 364 -5.69 -16.37 2.14
N LYS A 365 -5.26 -16.05 0.94
CA LYS A 365 -4.13 -15.15 0.68
C LYS A 365 -4.49 -13.71 1.08
N THR A 366 -3.49 -12.85 1.10
CA THR A 366 -3.68 -11.42 1.35
C THR A 366 -3.10 -10.59 0.20
N SER A 367 -3.78 -9.50 -0.11
CA SER A 367 -3.27 -8.46 -1.01
C SER A 367 -2.56 -7.33 -0.24
N ASN A 368 -2.42 -7.47 1.07
CA ASN A 368 -1.81 -6.45 1.91
C ASN A 368 -0.29 -6.55 1.91
N GLN A 369 0.36 -5.40 2.02
CA GLN A 369 1.80 -5.36 2.27
C GLN A 369 2.12 -5.91 3.68
N PRO A 370 3.31 -6.52 3.89
CA PRO A 370 3.62 -7.27 5.11
C PRO A 370 3.58 -6.46 6.42
N GLY A 371 3.69 -5.14 6.33
CA GLY A 371 3.61 -4.25 7.49
C GLY A 371 2.20 -4.04 8.06
N SER A 372 1.12 -4.47 7.38
CA SER A 372 -0.26 -4.32 7.85
C SER A 372 -0.61 -5.33 8.95
N GLN A 373 -0.01 -5.13 10.14
CA GLN A 373 -0.05 -6.07 11.27
C GLN A 373 -0.98 -5.65 12.42
N GLY A 374 -1.56 -4.43 12.34
CA GLY A 374 -2.45 -3.90 13.38
C GLY A 374 -1.72 -3.21 14.54
N ASP A 375 -0.44 -2.87 14.40
CA ASP A 375 0.35 -2.30 15.50
C ASP A 375 -0.32 -1.07 16.13
N GLY A 376 -0.78 -0.10 15.31
CA GLY A 376 -1.42 1.11 15.83
C GLY A 376 -2.76 0.85 16.52
N ILE A 377 -3.50 -0.17 16.08
CA ILE A 377 -4.76 -0.57 16.70
C ILE A 377 -4.48 -1.16 18.08
N ILE A 378 -3.56 -2.13 18.17
CA ILE A 378 -3.17 -2.79 19.42
C ILE A 378 -2.62 -1.76 20.42
N LEU A 379 -1.71 -0.89 19.97
CA LEU A 379 -1.10 0.12 20.84
C LEU A 379 -2.07 1.23 21.24
N GLY A 380 -3.03 1.56 20.37
CA GLY A 380 -4.14 2.44 20.71
C GLY A 380 -5.04 1.86 21.79
N GLU A 381 -5.41 0.56 21.69
CA GLU A 381 -6.16 -0.11 22.74
C GLU A 381 -5.42 -0.14 24.08
N ASN A 382 -4.10 -0.33 24.08
CA ASN A 382 -3.28 -0.34 25.30
C ASN A 382 -3.31 1.01 26.02
N VAL A 383 -3.55 2.11 25.33
CA VAL A 383 -3.75 3.44 25.94
C VAL A 383 -5.24 3.77 26.17
N GLY A 384 -6.14 2.82 25.97
CA GLY A 384 -7.56 2.96 26.29
C GLY A 384 -8.46 3.35 25.13
N ALA A 385 -7.96 3.41 23.90
CA ALA A 385 -8.78 3.68 22.73
C ALA A 385 -9.87 2.63 22.52
N ALA A 386 -11.04 3.06 22.07
CA ALA A 386 -12.09 2.16 21.62
C ALA A 386 -11.79 1.65 20.21
N VAL A 387 -12.10 0.38 19.96
CA VAL A 387 -12.06 -0.24 18.64
C VAL A 387 -13.50 -0.54 18.20
N VAL A 388 -13.83 -0.19 16.96
CA VAL A 388 -15.15 -0.45 16.37
C VAL A 388 -15.01 -1.36 15.15
N ASP A 389 -16.08 -2.03 14.77
CA ASP A 389 -16.18 -2.90 13.59
C ASP A 389 -15.07 -3.98 13.51
N ALA A 390 -14.58 -4.45 14.67
CA ALA A 390 -13.40 -5.31 14.79
C ALA A 390 -13.47 -6.62 13.96
N LYS A 391 -14.67 -7.12 13.66
CA LYS A 391 -14.85 -8.35 12.86
C LYS A 391 -15.03 -8.09 11.35
N GLU A 392 -15.03 -6.83 10.95
CA GLU A 392 -15.36 -6.48 9.57
C GLU A 392 -14.08 -6.48 8.71
N ILE A 393 -13.83 -7.62 8.07
CA ILE A 393 -12.71 -7.86 7.15
C ILE A 393 -13.26 -8.09 5.75
N GLN A 394 -12.84 -7.26 4.79
CA GLN A 394 -13.25 -7.37 3.40
C GLN A 394 -12.32 -8.32 2.62
N LEU A 395 -12.92 -9.26 1.92
CA LEU A 395 -12.25 -10.00 0.86
C LEU A 395 -12.41 -9.25 -0.47
N ASN A 396 -11.35 -9.25 -1.29
CA ASN A 396 -11.42 -8.84 -2.69
C ASN A 396 -11.48 -10.09 -3.56
N PRO A 397 -12.42 -10.17 -4.53
CA PRO A 397 -12.64 -11.40 -5.31
C PRO A 397 -11.57 -11.70 -6.35
N THR A 398 -10.66 -10.76 -6.65
CA THR A 398 -9.83 -10.79 -7.86
C THR A 398 -8.33 -10.67 -7.58
N LEU A 399 -7.83 -11.36 -6.54
CA LEU A 399 -6.39 -11.58 -6.42
C LEU A 399 -5.94 -12.48 -7.57
N LEU A 400 -4.94 -12.05 -8.32
CA LEU A 400 -4.31 -12.82 -9.39
C LEU A 400 -3.66 -14.07 -8.81
N VAL A 401 -4.08 -15.24 -9.26
CA VAL A 401 -3.51 -16.52 -8.78
C VAL A 401 -2.02 -16.57 -9.15
N GLY A 402 -1.19 -16.89 -8.15
CA GLY A 402 0.27 -16.88 -8.30
C GLY A 402 0.94 -15.52 -8.01
N SER A 403 0.19 -14.48 -7.64
CA SER A 403 0.72 -13.14 -7.33
C SER A 403 -0.13 -12.44 -6.26
N PRO A 404 0.42 -11.53 -5.45
CA PRO A 404 -0.37 -10.71 -4.53
C PRO A 404 -1.06 -9.52 -5.20
N VAL A 405 -1.05 -9.43 -6.53
CA VAL A 405 -1.63 -8.32 -7.29
C VAL A 405 -3.14 -8.51 -7.42
N ILE A 406 -3.89 -7.44 -7.17
CA ILE A 406 -5.35 -7.40 -7.43
C ILE A 406 -5.58 -7.00 -8.89
N VAL A 407 -6.41 -7.77 -9.60
CA VAL A 407 -6.99 -7.34 -10.87
C VAL A 407 -8.05 -6.29 -10.59
N SER A 408 -7.90 -5.11 -11.19
CA SER A 408 -8.77 -3.95 -10.92
C SER A 408 -10.22 -4.22 -11.30
N GLU A 409 -11.16 -3.69 -10.51
CA GLU A 409 -12.59 -3.67 -10.87
C GLU A 409 -12.86 -2.98 -12.22
N THR A 410 -11.96 -2.11 -12.67
CA THR A 410 -12.04 -1.45 -13.98
C THR A 410 -12.08 -2.45 -15.13
N VAL A 411 -11.42 -3.61 -15.00
CA VAL A 411 -11.42 -4.67 -16.03
C VAL A 411 -12.84 -5.21 -16.22
N ARG A 412 -13.53 -5.52 -15.12
CA ARG A 412 -14.95 -5.95 -15.13
C ARG A 412 -15.88 -4.82 -15.58
N GLY A 413 -15.62 -3.59 -15.11
CA GLY A 413 -16.35 -2.40 -15.54
C GLY A 413 -16.24 -2.13 -17.03
N ALA A 414 -15.13 -2.49 -17.66
CA ALA A 414 -14.90 -2.34 -19.10
C ALA A 414 -15.49 -3.46 -19.96
N GLY A 415 -16.00 -4.56 -19.36
CA GLY A 415 -16.67 -5.61 -20.10
C GLY A 415 -16.20 -7.04 -19.82
N ALA A 416 -15.18 -7.25 -18.97
CA ALA A 416 -14.77 -8.61 -18.62
C ALA A 416 -15.90 -9.40 -17.93
N VAL A 417 -15.95 -10.71 -18.20
CA VAL A 417 -16.98 -11.64 -17.75
C VAL A 417 -16.38 -12.65 -16.80
N PHE A 418 -17.04 -12.93 -15.67
CA PHE A 418 -16.64 -14.01 -14.78
C PHE A 418 -17.17 -15.36 -15.26
N VAL A 419 -16.25 -16.31 -15.40
CA VAL A 419 -16.63 -17.72 -15.57
C VAL A 419 -15.91 -18.60 -14.57
N ASN A 420 -16.50 -19.72 -14.23
CA ASN A 420 -15.86 -20.78 -13.45
C ASN A 420 -15.08 -21.73 -14.37
N LYS A 421 -14.44 -22.75 -13.76
CA LYS A 421 -13.66 -23.76 -14.49
C LYS A 421 -14.51 -24.55 -15.50
N GLU A 422 -15.80 -24.68 -15.25
CA GLU A 422 -16.78 -25.29 -16.14
C GLU A 422 -17.22 -24.37 -17.29
N GLY A 423 -16.63 -23.17 -17.42
CA GLY A 423 -16.90 -22.19 -18.49
C GLY A 423 -18.24 -21.48 -18.36
N LYS A 424 -18.85 -21.45 -17.17
CA LYS A 424 -20.18 -20.86 -16.93
C LYS A 424 -20.10 -19.61 -16.07
N ARG A 425 -20.90 -18.58 -16.40
CA ARG A 425 -21.16 -17.46 -15.50
C ARG A 425 -21.88 -17.96 -14.25
N PHE A 426 -21.69 -17.28 -13.13
CA PHE A 426 -22.26 -17.70 -11.84
C PHE A 426 -22.70 -16.50 -10.97
N ILE A 427 -22.42 -15.26 -11.38
CA ILE A 427 -22.79 -14.04 -10.66
C ILE A 427 -22.69 -12.83 -11.59
N SER A 428 -23.39 -11.72 -11.24
CA SER A 428 -23.14 -10.40 -11.83
C SER A 428 -21.74 -9.89 -11.46
N GLU A 429 -20.95 -9.55 -12.45
CA GLU A 429 -19.55 -9.10 -12.29
C GLU A 429 -19.41 -7.76 -11.56
N LEU A 430 -20.47 -6.96 -11.53
CA LEU A 430 -20.50 -5.62 -10.95
C LEU A 430 -21.25 -5.53 -9.61
N THR A 431 -21.54 -6.68 -8.99
CA THR A 431 -22.08 -6.69 -7.62
C THR A 431 -21.00 -6.39 -6.58
N THR A 432 -21.37 -6.29 -5.31
CA THR A 432 -20.46 -5.91 -4.22
C THR A 432 -19.41 -6.99 -3.92
N ARG A 433 -18.25 -6.58 -3.42
CA ARG A 433 -17.09 -7.46 -3.16
C ARG A 433 -17.39 -8.65 -2.26
N ASP A 434 -18.19 -8.44 -1.20
CA ASP A 434 -18.63 -9.49 -0.29
C ASP A 434 -19.39 -10.60 -1.01
N LYS A 435 -20.36 -10.22 -1.87
CA LYS A 435 -21.13 -11.18 -2.65
C LYS A 435 -20.28 -11.89 -3.70
N THR A 436 -19.45 -11.14 -4.42
CA THR A 436 -18.59 -11.70 -5.47
C THR A 436 -17.56 -12.64 -4.88
N SER A 437 -16.88 -12.26 -3.78
CA SER A 437 -15.90 -13.13 -3.11
C SER A 437 -16.55 -14.43 -2.60
N ALA A 438 -17.73 -14.34 -1.99
CA ALA A 438 -18.46 -15.51 -1.53
C ALA A 438 -18.90 -16.43 -2.69
N ALA A 439 -19.23 -15.85 -3.85
CA ALA A 439 -19.60 -16.63 -5.04
C ALA A 439 -18.37 -17.31 -5.67
N VAL A 440 -17.23 -16.63 -5.77
CA VAL A 440 -15.97 -17.20 -6.28
C VAL A 440 -15.49 -18.33 -5.36
N SER A 441 -15.51 -18.14 -4.03
CA SER A 441 -15.09 -19.17 -3.07
C SER A 441 -15.89 -20.48 -3.18
N LYS A 442 -17.10 -20.45 -3.74
CA LYS A 442 -17.95 -21.62 -3.96
C LYS A 442 -17.66 -22.36 -5.28
N GLN A 443 -16.86 -21.75 -6.18
CA GLN A 443 -16.53 -22.39 -7.45
C GLN A 443 -15.45 -23.46 -7.26
N THR A 444 -15.31 -24.34 -8.22
CA THR A 444 -14.31 -25.42 -8.23
C THR A 444 -12.90 -24.85 -8.03
N GLY A 445 -12.23 -25.25 -6.97
CA GLY A 445 -10.91 -24.76 -6.57
C GLY A 445 -10.89 -23.38 -5.91
N GLY A 446 -12.05 -22.76 -5.62
CA GLY A 446 -12.14 -21.41 -5.04
C GLY A 446 -11.61 -20.31 -5.98
N VAL A 447 -11.66 -20.55 -7.28
CA VAL A 447 -11.16 -19.65 -8.33
C VAL A 447 -12.24 -19.31 -9.34
N ALA A 448 -12.01 -18.20 -10.04
CA ALA A 448 -12.78 -17.80 -11.23
C ALA A 448 -11.81 -17.25 -12.29
N TYR A 449 -12.32 -17.04 -13.49
CA TYR A 449 -11.58 -16.49 -14.61
C TYR A 449 -12.25 -15.21 -15.09
N GLU A 450 -11.50 -14.11 -15.18
CA GLU A 450 -11.92 -12.91 -15.89
C GLU A 450 -11.63 -13.08 -17.38
N ILE A 451 -12.69 -13.22 -18.19
CA ILE A 451 -12.63 -13.38 -19.64
C ILE A 451 -12.87 -12.03 -20.29
N PHE A 452 -11.98 -11.62 -21.18
CA PHE A 452 -12.09 -10.37 -21.93
C PHE A 452 -11.41 -10.47 -23.31
N ASP A 453 -11.63 -9.48 -24.13
CA ASP A 453 -11.12 -9.43 -25.48
C ASP A 453 -10.05 -8.33 -25.69
N GLN A 454 -9.57 -8.21 -26.91
CA GLN A 454 -8.55 -7.22 -27.27
C GLN A 454 -9.00 -5.78 -26.98
N LYS A 455 -10.28 -5.44 -27.15
CA LYS A 455 -10.80 -4.10 -26.86
C LYS A 455 -10.62 -3.70 -25.39
N VAL A 456 -10.92 -4.64 -24.48
CA VAL A 456 -10.70 -4.42 -23.04
C VAL A 456 -9.20 -4.34 -22.74
N ARG A 457 -8.38 -5.19 -23.38
CA ARG A 457 -6.92 -5.19 -23.23
C ARG A 457 -6.31 -3.85 -23.61
N ASP A 458 -6.75 -3.27 -24.72
CA ASP A 458 -6.22 -1.99 -25.23
C ASP A 458 -6.69 -0.80 -24.38
N LYS A 459 -7.94 -0.87 -23.90
CA LYS A 459 -8.56 0.20 -23.12
C LYS A 459 -8.09 0.23 -21.66
N VAL A 460 -7.81 -0.93 -21.06
CA VAL A 460 -7.60 -1.08 -19.61
C VAL A 460 -6.15 -1.48 -19.33
N LYS A 461 -5.26 -0.50 -19.14
CA LYS A 461 -3.84 -0.73 -18.81
C LYS A 461 -3.63 -1.61 -17.57
N GLN A 462 -4.58 -1.61 -16.64
CA GLN A 462 -4.53 -2.41 -15.41
C GLN A 462 -4.52 -3.93 -15.64
N THR A 463 -4.82 -4.41 -16.84
CA THR A 463 -4.60 -5.82 -17.22
C THR A 463 -3.10 -6.16 -17.35
N GLY A 464 -2.23 -5.17 -17.55
CA GLY A 464 -0.81 -5.32 -17.87
C GLY A 464 -0.03 -6.20 -16.91
N ALA A 465 -0.28 -6.06 -15.60
CA ALA A 465 0.43 -6.84 -14.58
C ALA A 465 0.31 -8.36 -14.77
N ALA A 466 -0.86 -8.86 -15.18
CA ALA A 466 -1.05 -10.30 -15.42
C ALA A 466 -0.22 -10.79 -16.63
N PHE A 467 -0.05 -9.95 -17.65
CA PHE A 467 0.78 -10.27 -18.82
C PHE A 467 2.27 -10.19 -18.49
N GLU A 468 2.71 -9.15 -17.81
CA GLU A 468 4.11 -8.96 -17.40
C GLU A 468 4.60 -10.11 -16.49
N LEU A 469 3.70 -10.68 -15.69
CA LEU A 469 3.96 -11.83 -14.83
C LEU A 469 3.81 -13.18 -15.55
N GLY A 470 3.35 -13.20 -16.80
CA GLY A 470 3.11 -14.43 -17.56
C GLY A 470 1.94 -15.27 -17.05
N LEU A 471 1.00 -14.64 -16.33
CA LEU A 471 -0.14 -15.31 -15.69
C LEU A 471 -1.45 -15.18 -16.49
N ALA A 472 -1.52 -14.28 -17.45
CA ALA A 472 -2.61 -14.22 -18.41
C ALA A 472 -2.50 -15.36 -19.42
N LYS A 473 -3.65 -15.96 -19.77
CA LYS A 473 -3.78 -16.93 -20.86
C LYS A 473 -4.45 -16.26 -22.03
N GLU A 474 -4.11 -16.70 -23.26
CA GLU A 474 -4.65 -16.13 -24.48
C GLU A 474 -5.07 -17.22 -25.48
N GLY A 475 -5.95 -16.84 -26.39
CA GLY A 475 -6.40 -17.66 -27.51
C GLY A 475 -6.98 -16.79 -28.62
N ARG A 476 -6.85 -17.22 -29.88
CA ARG A 476 -7.45 -16.56 -31.03
C ARG A 476 -8.95 -16.79 -31.12
N THR A 477 -9.41 -17.91 -30.56
CA THR A 477 -10.81 -18.24 -30.37
C THR A 477 -11.11 -18.53 -28.89
N LEU A 478 -12.37 -18.51 -28.51
CA LEU A 478 -12.80 -18.84 -27.14
C LEU A 478 -12.51 -20.31 -26.79
N GLU A 479 -12.60 -21.20 -27.77
CA GLU A 479 -12.28 -22.61 -27.59
C GLU A 479 -10.78 -22.83 -27.37
N GLU A 480 -9.93 -22.12 -28.10
CA GLU A 480 -8.48 -22.12 -27.91
C GLU A 480 -8.12 -21.56 -26.52
N LEU A 481 -8.73 -20.42 -26.16
CA LEU A 481 -8.56 -19.84 -24.83
C LEU A 481 -8.97 -20.81 -23.72
N GLY A 482 -10.12 -21.46 -23.86
CA GLY A 482 -10.60 -22.45 -22.90
C GLY A 482 -9.60 -23.58 -22.67
N LYS A 483 -9.03 -24.15 -23.75
CA LYS A 483 -7.97 -25.17 -23.67
C LYS A 483 -6.73 -24.64 -22.95
N ASN A 484 -6.25 -23.45 -23.30
CA ASN A 484 -5.04 -22.84 -22.77
C ASN A 484 -5.18 -22.44 -21.28
N ALA A 485 -6.40 -22.09 -20.85
CA ALA A 485 -6.71 -21.69 -19.48
C ALA A 485 -7.24 -22.84 -18.59
N GLY A 486 -7.45 -24.03 -19.16
CA GLY A 486 -8.03 -25.16 -18.42
C GLY A 486 -9.50 -24.99 -18.05
N ILE A 487 -10.23 -24.22 -18.88
CA ILE A 487 -11.68 -23.98 -18.78
C ILE A 487 -12.39 -24.84 -19.83
N ASP A 488 -13.59 -25.34 -19.55
CA ASP A 488 -14.37 -26.07 -20.56
C ASP A 488 -14.56 -25.21 -21.82
N PRO A 489 -13.97 -25.58 -22.96
CA PRO A 489 -13.94 -24.71 -24.15
C PRO A 489 -15.33 -24.51 -24.78
N LYS A 490 -16.15 -25.57 -24.78
CA LYS A 490 -17.49 -25.54 -25.39
C LYS A 490 -18.44 -24.68 -24.57
N ASN A 491 -18.42 -24.84 -23.26
CA ASN A 491 -19.23 -24.02 -22.37
C ASN A 491 -18.77 -22.57 -22.37
N LEU A 492 -17.45 -22.30 -22.39
CA LEU A 492 -16.93 -20.93 -22.47
C LEU A 492 -17.46 -20.21 -23.72
N ALA A 493 -17.35 -20.82 -24.90
CA ALA A 493 -17.85 -20.23 -26.13
C ALA A 493 -19.38 -19.97 -26.08
N ALA A 494 -20.15 -20.93 -25.57
CA ALA A 494 -21.60 -20.79 -25.43
C ALA A 494 -21.97 -19.67 -24.41
N THR A 495 -21.27 -19.60 -23.29
CA THR A 495 -21.48 -18.57 -22.27
C THR A 495 -21.21 -17.16 -22.80
N ILE A 496 -20.10 -16.97 -23.52
CA ILE A 496 -19.76 -15.67 -24.10
C ILE A 496 -20.71 -15.30 -25.24
N ALA A 497 -21.12 -16.26 -26.07
CA ALA A 497 -22.15 -16.01 -27.09
C ALA A 497 -23.47 -15.54 -26.47
N GLN A 498 -23.89 -16.14 -25.35
CA GLN A 498 -25.09 -15.73 -24.64
C GLN A 498 -24.94 -14.36 -23.98
N TYR A 499 -23.79 -14.09 -23.34
CA TYR A 499 -23.46 -12.78 -22.77
C TYR A 499 -23.51 -11.67 -23.84
N ASN A 500 -22.95 -11.93 -25.03
CA ASN A 500 -22.96 -10.97 -26.13
C ASN A 500 -24.37 -10.61 -26.61
N LYS A 501 -25.31 -11.57 -26.60
CA LYS A 501 -26.75 -11.28 -26.86
C LYS A 501 -27.34 -10.38 -25.81
N TYR A 502 -27.01 -10.57 -24.54
CA TYR A 502 -27.46 -9.69 -23.46
C TYR A 502 -26.86 -8.29 -23.59
N ALA A 503 -25.58 -8.19 -24.01
CA ALA A 503 -24.92 -6.91 -24.27
C ALA A 503 -25.57 -6.15 -25.44
N GLU A 504 -25.99 -6.85 -26.50
CA GLU A 504 -26.77 -6.27 -27.62
C GLU A 504 -28.12 -5.76 -27.18
N ALA A 505 -28.82 -6.52 -26.32
CA ALA A 505 -30.10 -6.15 -25.78
C ALA A 505 -30.02 -5.05 -24.68
N GLY A 506 -28.82 -4.73 -24.20
CA GLY A 506 -28.62 -3.78 -23.10
C GLY A 506 -29.17 -4.27 -21.75
N ASN A 507 -29.48 -5.56 -21.62
CA ASN A 507 -30.08 -6.15 -20.42
C ASN A 507 -29.54 -7.54 -20.16
N ASP A 508 -29.23 -7.84 -18.89
CA ASP A 508 -28.78 -9.15 -18.42
C ASP A 508 -29.87 -9.80 -17.55
N PRO A 509 -30.75 -10.60 -18.13
CA PRO A 509 -31.83 -11.25 -17.38
C PRO A 509 -31.34 -12.39 -16.47
N GLU A 510 -30.12 -12.89 -16.68
CA GLU A 510 -29.59 -14.04 -15.96
C GLU A 510 -29.02 -13.63 -14.58
N PHE A 511 -28.22 -12.58 -14.53
CA PHE A 511 -27.56 -12.12 -13.30
C PHE A 511 -27.80 -10.65 -12.96
N GLY A 512 -28.54 -9.92 -13.80
CA GLY A 512 -28.86 -8.52 -13.56
C GLY A 512 -27.65 -7.60 -13.55
N ARG A 513 -26.65 -7.84 -14.43
CA ARG A 513 -25.48 -6.97 -14.53
C ARG A 513 -25.90 -5.57 -14.94
N PRO A 514 -25.65 -4.54 -14.11
CA PRO A 514 -25.94 -3.17 -14.49
C PRO A 514 -24.98 -2.70 -15.59
N LYS A 515 -25.47 -1.86 -16.51
CA LYS A 515 -24.65 -1.25 -17.58
C LYS A 515 -23.83 -2.30 -18.36
N ILE A 516 -24.53 -3.29 -18.91
CA ILE A 516 -23.92 -4.24 -19.83
C ILE A 516 -23.55 -3.51 -21.13
N SER A 517 -22.30 -3.10 -21.28
CA SER A 517 -21.90 -2.07 -22.23
C SER A 517 -20.98 -2.58 -23.35
N ALA A 518 -20.38 -3.77 -23.18
CA ALA A 518 -19.39 -4.26 -24.15
C ALA A 518 -19.55 -5.75 -24.38
N LYS A 519 -19.49 -6.16 -25.65
CA LYS A 519 -19.38 -7.56 -26.07
C LYS A 519 -17.94 -8.02 -25.91
N VAL A 520 -17.76 -9.32 -25.75
CA VAL A 520 -16.48 -10.02 -25.83
C VAL A 520 -16.45 -10.73 -27.20
N ASP A 521 -16.04 -10.02 -28.25
CA ASP A 521 -16.18 -10.48 -29.64
C ASP A 521 -14.97 -10.14 -30.54
N THR A 522 -13.94 -9.49 -30.02
CA THR A 522 -12.76 -9.07 -30.80
C THR A 522 -11.53 -9.88 -30.42
N PRO A 523 -11.03 -10.78 -31.30
CA PRO A 523 -9.78 -11.51 -31.05
C PRO A 523 -8.58 -10.54 -30.88
N ASN A 524 -7.59 -10.87 -30.02
CA ASN A 524 -7.47 -12.07 -29.21
C ASN A 524 -8.37 -12.03 -27.96
N PHE A 525 -8.62 -13.21 -27.40
CA PHE A 525 -9.35 -13.40 -26.13
C PHE A 525 -8.36 -13.75 -25.02
N TYR A 526 -8.66 -13.34 -23.80
CA TYR A 526 -7.79 -13.47 -22.65
C TYR A 526 -8.55 -14.00 -21.43
N ALA A 527 -7.83 -14.76 -20.60
CA ALA A 527 -8.30 -15.22 -19.31
C ALA A 527 -7.28 -14.93 -18.22
N ILE A 528 -7.73 -14.35 -17.12
CA ILE A 528 -6.94 -14.14 -15.90
C ILE A 528 -7.59 -14.94 -14.79
N GLU A 529 -6.84 -15.89 -14.20
CA GLU A 529 -7.31 -16.68 -13.06
C GLU A 529 -7.21 -15.87 -11.78
N VAL A 530 -8.30 -15.79 -11.01
CA VAL A 530 -8.42 -14.98 -9.80
C VAL A 530 -9.03 -15.77 -8.65
N THR A 531 -8.70 -15.35 -7.42
CA THR A 531 -9.22 -15.95 -6.19
C THR A 531 -9.52 -14.85 -5.15
N PRO A 532 -10.44 -15.08 -4.20
CA PRO A 532 -10.63 -14.15 -3.10
C PRO A 532 -9.40 -14.03 -2.20
N ALA A 533 -9.15 -12.82 -1.71
CA ALA A 533 -8.06 -12.55 -0.78
C ALA A 533 -8.45 -11.52 0.28
N ILE A 534 -7.86 -11.59 1.46
CA ILE A 534 -7.95 -10.57 2.49
C ILE A 534 -7.42 -9.26 1.90
N HIS A 535 -8.23 -8.21 1.97
CA HIS A 535 -7.92 -6.99 1.24
C HIS A 535 -7.97 -5.72 2.08
N TYR A 536 -9.00 -5.55 2.92
CA TYR A 536 -9.19 -4.34 3.70
C TYR A 536 -9.81 -4.64 5.06
N TYR A 537 -9.33 -3.95 6.08
CA TYR A 537 -9.90 -3.99 7.41
C TYR A 537 -10.79 -2.76 7.63
N MET A 538 -12.12 -2.97 7.76
CA MET A 538 -13.07 -1.89 8.00
C MET A 538 -13.16 -1.52 9.47
N GLY A 539 -12.66 -2.36 10.36
CA GLY A 539 -12.54 -2.07 11.79
C GLY A 539 -11.33 -1.20 12.11
N GLY A 540 -11.22 -0.77 13.35
CA GLY A 540 -10.09 0.01 13.82
C GLY A 540 -10.42 0.93 14.97
N LEU A 541 -9.52 1.85 15.28
CA LEU A 541 -9.68 2.84 16.33
C LEU A 541 -10.89 3.72 16.06
N LYS A 542 -11.71 3.94 17.08
CA LYS A 542 -12.83 4.86 17.01
C LYS A 542 -12.30 6.29 16.96
N ILE A 543 -12.74 7.05 15.95
CA ILE A 543 -12.43 8.47 15.80
C ILE A 543 -13.71 9.31 15.75
N ASN A 544 -13.56 10.61 15.97
CA ASN A 544 -14.59 11.61 15.68
C ASN A 544 -14.35 12.29 14.30
N PRO A 545 -15.25 13.17 13.82
CA PRO A 545 -15.07 13.93 12.58
C PRO A 545 -13.79 14.76 12.48
N GLN A 546 -13.13 15.07 13.59
CA GLN A 546 -11.83 15.76 13.68
C GLN A 546 -10.64 14.79 13.73
N ALA A 547 -10.84 13.52 13.39
CA ALA A 547 -9.82 12.47 13.43
C ALA A 547 -9.16 12.27 14.81
N LYS A 548 -9.76 12.76 15.90
CA LYS A 548 -9.31 12.54 17.27
C LYS A 548 -9.73 11.14 17.73
N VAL A 549 -8.82 10.41 18.35
CA VAL A 549 -9.11 9.06 18.87
C VAL A 549 -9.98 9.13 20.10
N ILE A 550 -10.98 8.25 20.17
CA ILE A 550 -11.98 8.18 21.24
C ILE A 550 -11.70 6.97 22.13
N ASP A 551 -11.73 7.16 23.44
CA ASP A 551 -11.56 6.09 24.42
C ASP A 551 -12.82 5.21 24.58
N LYS A 552 -12.70 4.14 25.39
CA LYS A 552 -13.80 3.21 25.68
C LYS A 552 -14.98 3.86 26.43
N ASN A 553 -14.78 5.07 27.02
CA ASN A 553 -15.80 5.84 27.74
C ASN A 553 -16.43 6.95 26.85
N GLY A 554 -16.04 7.03 25.57
CA GLY A 554 -16.55 8.03 24.64
C GLY A 554 -15.85 9.39 24.70
N LYS A 555 -14.73 9.52 25.42
CA LYS A 555 -13.94 10.75 25.55
C LYS A 555 -12.78 10.76 24.56
N VAL A 556 -12.37 11.95 24.16
CA VAL A 556 -11.17 12.14 23.34
C VAL A 556 -9.93 11.76 24.15
N ILE A 557 -9.03 10.99 23.55
CA ILE A 557 -7.66 10.80 24.05
C ILE A 557 -6.83 11.97 23.54
N GLU A 558 -6.56 12.93 24.39
CA GLU A 558 -5.85 14.15 24.03
C GLU A 558 -4.44 13.84 23.51
N GLY A 559 -4.02 14.55 22.45
CA GLY A 559 -2.73 14.35 21.82
C GLY A 559 -2.66 13.16 20.85
N LEU A 560 -3.74 12.38 20.70
CA LEU A 560 -3.78 11.22 19.81
C LEU A 560 -4.81 11.40 18.69
N PHE A 561 -4.33 11.27 17.44
CA PHE A 561 -5.12 11.32 16.21
C PHE A 561 -4.91 10.01 15.43
N ALA A 562 -5.85 9.69 14.54
CA ALA A 562 -5.71 8.53 13.66
C ALA A 562 -6.39 8.78 12.31
N ALA A 563 -5.83 8.25 11.22
CA ALA A 563 -6.37 8.38 9.87
C ALA A 563 -6.04 7.17 8.99
N GLY A 564 -6.94 6.85 8.06
CA GLY A 564 -6.83 5.73 7.14
C GLY A 564 -7.20 4.39 7.80
N GLU A 565 -6.77 3.28 7.23
CA GLU A 565 -7.19 1.91 7.56
C GLU A 565 -6.94 1.47 9.02
N VAL A 566 -6.25 2.28 9.82
CA VAL A 566 -6.11 2.09 11.27
C VAL A 566 -7.38 2.47 12.02
N THR A 567 -8.30 3.20 11.37
CA THR A 567 -9.58 3.70 11.94
C THR A 567 -10.76 2.86 11.47
N GLY A 568 -11.77 2.75 12.32
CA GLY A 568 -13.03 2.07 12.00
C GLY A 568 -14.21 3.04 11.97
N GLY A 569 -15.37 2.51 11.51
CA GLY A 569 -16.65 3.23 11.50
C GLY A 569 -17.02 3.89 10.17
N VAL A 570 -16.10 4.12 9.24
CA VAL A 570 -16.41 4.76 7.95
C VAL A 570 -17.12 3.80 6.99
N HIS A 571 -16.72 2.55 6.95
CA HIS A 571 -17.11 1.63 5.89
C HIS A 571 -18.12 0.57 6.30
N GLY A 572 -18.49 0.48 7.59
CA GLY A 572 -19.41 -0.52 8.10
C GLY A 572 -18.98 -1.95 7.72
N LYS A 573 -19.92 -2.76 7.21
CA LYS A 573 -19.64 -4.19 6.91
C LYS A 573 -19.07 -4.45 5.52
N ASN A 574 -19.00 -3.46 4.64
CA ASN A 574 -18.44 -3.64 3.31
C ASN A 574 -18.07 -2.29 2.69
N ARG A 575 -16.81 -2.13 2.33
CA ARG A 575 -16.26 -0.92 1.73
C ARG A 575 -16.46 -0.89 0.22
N LEU A 576 -16.96 0.22 -0.31
CA LEU A 576 -17.00 0.46 -1.76
C LEU A 576 -15.59 0.70 -2.33
N GLY A 577 -15.34 0.21 -3.55
CA GLY A 577 -14.09 0.47 -4.27
C GLY A 577 -13.84 1.97 -4.42
N GLY A 578 -12.61 2.43 -4.19
CA GLY A 578 -12.24 3.85 -4.23
C GLY A 578 -12.40 4.62 -2.91
N ASN A 579 -13.27 4.19 -1.99
CA ASN A 579 -13.48 4.89 -0.71
C ASN A 579 -12.26 4.84 0.22
N SER A 580 -11.41 3.82 0.14
CA SER A 580 -10.20 3.75 1.00
C SER A 580 -9.21 4.88 0.70
N ILE A 581 -8.95 5.16 -0.58
CA ILE A 581 -8.06 6.28 -0.94
C ILE A 581 -8.72 7.62 -0.58
N SER A 582 -10.03 7.75 -0.81
CA SER A 582 -10.79 8.93 -0.39
C SER A 582 -10.66 9.18 1.13
N GLU A 583 -10.84 8.14 1.93
CA GLU A 583 -10.68 8.19 3.39
C GLU A 583 -9.27 8.59 3.81
N THR A 584 -8.23 7.95 3.24
CA THR A 584 -6.84 8.24 3.61
C THR A 584 -6.45 9.68 3.31
N ILE A 585 -6.91 10.25 2.20
CA ILE A 585 -6.62 11.64 1.85
C ILE A 585 -7.45 12.59 2.71
N THR A 586 -8.76 12.35 2.86
CA THR A 586 -9.67 13.23 3.60
C THR A 586 -9.30 13.28 5.09
N PHE A 587 -9.27 12.14 5.77
CA PHE A 587 -8.95 12.11 7.21
C PHE A 587 -7.46 12.32 7.50
N GLY A 588 -6.58 12.00 6.54
CA GLY A 588 -5.17 12.38 6.61
C GLY A 588 -5.00 13.91 6.72
N ARG A 589 -5.66 14.68 5.83
CA ARG A 589 -5.67 16.15 5.88
C ARG A 589 -6.23 16.65 7.20
N ILE A 590 -7.42 16.18 7.59
CA ILE A 590 -8.08 16.59 8.83
C ILE A 590 -7.18 16.32 10.04
N SER A 591 -6.56 15.14 10.13
CA SER A 591 -5.68 14.81 11.26
C SER A 591 -4.46 15.71 11.33
N GLY A 592 -3.86 16.07 10.19
CA GLY A 592 -2.74 17.01 10.13
C GLY A 592 -3.13 18.43 10.56
N GLU A 593 -4.26 18.94 10.06
CA GLU A 593 -4.79 20.26 10.41
C GLU A 593 -5.17 20.35 11.90
N GLU A 594 -5.83 19.35 12.45
CA GLU A 594 -6.24 19.29 13.85
C GLU A 594 -5.06 19.11 14.82
N ALA A 595 -4.06 18.31 14.42
CA ALA A 595 -2.81 18.21 15.18
C ALA A 595 -2.07 19.55 15.20
N ALA A 596 -2.02 20.27 14.08
CA ALA A 596 -1.42 21.60 14.03
C ALA A 596 -2.13 22.62 14.95
N LYS A 597 -3.47 22.63 14.98
CA LYS A 597 -4.25 23.46 15.91
C LYS A 597 -3.90 23.14 17.37
N ARG A 598 -3.78 21.86 17.73
CA ARG A 598 -3.37 21.47 19.08
C ARG A 598 -1.96 21.96 19.40
N ILE A 599 -1.02 21.80 18.46
CA ILE A 599 0.39 22.21 18.65
C ILE A 599 0.49 23.73 18.85
N ALA A 600 -0.30 24.52 18.13
CA ALA A 600 -0.33 25.96 18.25
C ALA A 600 -0.90 26.47 19.59
N ASN A 601 -1.77 25.67 20.23
CA ASN A 601 -2.43 26.00 21.50
C ASN A 601 -1.66 25.48 22.74
N ASN A 602 -0.58 24.71 22.54
CA ASN A 602 0.30 24.16 23.59
C ASN A 602 1.76 24.64 23.39
#